data_bb5fa76b9056a572efee294e9aa36e11
#
_entry.id   bb5fa76b9056a572efee294e9aa36e11
#
_cell.length_a   1.000
_cell.length_b   1.000
_cell.length_c   1.000
_cell.angle_alpha   90.00
_cell.angle_beta   90.00
_cell.angle_gamma   90.00
#
_symmetry.space_group_name_H-M   'P 1'
#
loop_
_entity.id
_entity.type
_entity.pdbx_description
1 polymer ?
#
loop_
_entity_poly.entity_id
_entity_poly.type
_entity_poly.pdbx_seq_one_letter_code
_entity_poly.pdbx_strand_id
1 'polypeptide(L)'
;MKRYESYKDSGVKWLGEIPGHWEVLPLKYIFKLQKKLVGRNSNKYKLLSLTLQGIKVRDLENPTGKFPSSFDSYQIVEPGDFIFCNFDNEETPRAVGQSRFKGMITGAYDVFGVNNNNMDSNYLLYYCLYIDDAKRFKPLYKGLRKTIPFDSFMSYKIAIPPKAEQTAIANYLDSVTSKIDEAISQQQKMIDLLNERKQIIIQNAVTKGLDSNAKMKDSGVEWIGEIPENWRLNRFKNLFKTRSGITFTKKQIVEYGESVISYGQIHSKDNYGSRVNPELIRFIPKKLTKNKGKAKVVEGDFLFADTSEDFEGCGNNVYIDCKTPIYAGYHTILAKKNNNEVGQYLAYLFASRNWRGQVRSLVNGVKVYSITQTILKSVYVVLPPIEEQLSIAEYLNVKVGNIDKKIKSIENYISLLQERKQIIINDVVTGKVKVI
;
A
#
# COMPACT_ATOMS: atom_id res chain seq x y z
N MET A 1 -7.15 -30.15 14.13
CA MET A 1 -7.57 -30.70 12.82
C MET A 1 -7.06 -32.14 12.71
N LYS A 2 -7.85 -33.04 12.14
CA LYS A 2 -7.51 -34.47 12.03
C LYS A 2 -6.62 -34.71 10.82
N ARG A 3 -5.79 -35.75 10.85
CA ARG A 3 -5.06 -36.25 9.68
C ARG A 3 -5.85 -37.36 8.99
N TYR A 4 -5.51 -37.66 7.74
CA TYR A 4 -6.05 -38.83 7.05
C TYR A 4 -5.44 -40.11 7.65
N GLU A 5 -6.16 -41.24 7.48
CA GLU A 5 -5.76 -42.53 8.04
C GLU A 5 -4.50 -43.11 7.35
N SER A 6 -4.31 -42.80 6.06
CA SER A 6 -3.15 -43.27 5.30
C SER A 6 -2.67 -42.22 4.31
N TYR A 7 -1.38 -42.24 4.04
CA TYR A 7 -0.71 -41.43 3.05
C TYR A 7 0.11 -42.31 2.09
N LYS A 8 0.34 -41.80 0.88
CA LYS A 8 1.21 -42.39 -0.11
C LYS A 8 2.11 -41.34 -0.75
N ASP A 9 3.29 -41.73 -1.21
CA ASP A 9 4.11 -40.86 -2.04
C ASP A 9 3.36 -40.53 -3.35
N SER A 10 3.25 -39.26 -3.67
CA SER A 10 2.62 -38.76 -4.90
C SER A 10 3.41 -39.08 -6.17
N GLY A 11 4.67 -39.47 -6.06
CA GLY A 11 5.63 -39.60 -7.18
C GLY A 11 5.99 -38.22 -7.79
N VAL A 12 5.67 -37.14 -7.12
CA VAL A 12 5.95 -35.77 -7.57
C VAL A 12 6.69 -35.01 -6.47
N LYS A 13 7.96 -34.70 -6.71
CA LYS A 13 8.87 -34.15 -5.70
C LYS A 13 8.32 -32.96 -4.91
N TRP A 14 7.58 -32.04 -5.54
CA TRP A 14 7.06 -30.85 -4.89
C TRP A 14 5.76 -31.07 -4.10
N LEU A 15 5.00 -32.16 -4.40
CA LEU A 15 3.79 -32.55 -3.67
C LEU A 15 4.12 -33.35 -2.40
N GLY A 16 5.16 -34.22 -2.46
CA GLY A 16 5.48 -35.12 -1.38
C GLY A 16 4.39 -36.19 -1.17
N GLU A 17 4.02 -36.42 0.09
CA GLU A 17 2.98 -37.38 0.48
C GLU A 17 1.58 -36.75 0.37
N ILE A 18 0.63 -37.52 -0.14
CA ILE A 18 -0.79 -37.19 -0.27
C ILE A 18 -1.66 -38.28 0.39
N PRO A 19 -2.92 -38.00 0.75
CA PRO A 19 -3.83 -39.03 1.25
C PRO A 19 -3.89 -40.26 0.31
N GLY A 20 -3.92 -41.45 0.87
CA GLY A 20 -3.75 -42.69 0.13
C GLY A 20 -4.78 -42.90 -0.99
N HIS A 21 -5.99 -42.38 -0.86
CA HIS A 21 -7.08 -42.47 -1.83
C HIS A 21 -7.14 -41.32 -2.86
N TRP A 22 -6.26 -40.30 -2.74
CA TRP A 22 -6.21 -39.21 -3.73
C TRP A 22 -5.48 -39.65 -4.98
N GLU A 23 -5.84 -39.02 -6.11
CA GLU A 23 -5.18 -39.26 -7.41
C GLU A 23 -4.22 -38.11 -7.74
N VAL A 24 -3.28 -38.38 -8.66
CA VAL A 24 -2.36 -37.36 -9.18
C VAL A 24 -2.62 -37.23 -10.69
N LEU A 25 -3.10 -36.06 -11.09
CA LEU A 25 -3.46 -35.80 -12.49
C LEU A 25 -2.66 -34.62 -13.07
N PRO A 26 -2.17 -34.73 -14.32
CA PRO A 26 -1.69 -33.59 -15.09
C PRO A 26 -2.81 -32.60 -15.44
N LEU A 27 -2.48 -31.32 -15.51
CA LEU A 27 -3.45 -30.24 -15.80
C LEU A 27 -4.18 -30.45 -17.14
N LYS A 28 -3.57 -31.12 -18.12
CA LYS A 28 -4.19 -31.45 -19.42
C LYS A 28 -5.49 -32.27 -19.31
N TYR A 29 -5.67 -33.03 -18.23
CA TYR A 29 -6.90 -33.76 -17.97
C TYR A 29 -7.96 -32.97 -17.21
N ILE A 30 -7.62 -31.77 -16.78
CA ILE A 30 -8.46 -30.88 -15.97
C ILE A 30 -8.89 -29.67 -16.80
N PHE A 31 -7.97 -29.06 -17.49
CA PHE A 31 -8.17 -27.81 -18.22
C PHE A 31 -8.10 -28.00 -19.74
N LYS A 32 -8.92 -27.23 -20.44
CA LYS A 32 -8.91 -27.09 -21.90
C LYS A 32 -8.73 -25.63 -22.29
N LEU A 33 -7.73 -25.31 -23.08
CA LEU A 33 -7.48 -23.97 -23.58
C LEU A 33 -8.67 -23.45 -24.40
N GLN A 34 -9.16 -22.26 -24.06
CA GLN A 34 -10.22 -21.53 -24.74
C GLN A 34 -9.59 -20.35 -25.50
N LYS A 35 -9.34 -20.50 -26.80
CA LYS A 35 -8.72 -19.43 -27.61
C LYS A 35 -9.73 -18.83 -28.56
N LYS A 36 -10.66 -18.02 -28.02
CA LYS A 36 -11.68 -17.33 -28.81
C LYS A 36 -11.38 -15.83 -28.82
N LEU A 37 -10.97 -15.28 -29.95
CA LEU A 37 -10.69 -13.84 -30.09
C LEU A 37 -11.99 -13.04 -30.19
N VAL A 38 -11.97 -11.86 -29.59
CA VAL A 38 -13.08 -10.89 -29.64
C VAL A 38 -13.26 -10.31 -31.03
N GLY A 39 -12.15 -10.05 -31.75
CA GLY A 39 -12.15 -9.41 -33.06
C GLY A 39 -12.87 -8.05 -33.01
N ARG A 40 -13.60 -7.71 -34.06
CA ARG A 40 -14.31 -6.43 -34.20
C ARG A 40 -15.51 -6.24 -33.25
N ASN A 41 -15.79 -7.23 -32.37
CA ASN A 41 -16.95 -7.19 -31.47
C ASN A 41 -16.56 -6.75 -30.04
N SER A 42 -15.45 -6.08 -29.83
CA SER A 42 -14.95 -5.70 -28.50
C SER A 42 -15.95 -4.84 -27.70
N ASN A 43 -16.78 -4.03 -28.39
CA ASN A 43 -17.83 -3.22 -27.77
C ASN A 43 -18.96 -4.02 -27.09
N LYS A 44 -19.09 -5.33 -27.39
CA LYS A 44 -20.09 -6.22 -26.78
C LYS A 44 -19.62 -6.87 -25.49
N TYR A 45 -18.36 -6.70 -25.10
CA TYR A 45 -17.74 -7.39 -23.98
C TYR A 45 -17.21 -6.40 -22.92
N LYS A 46 -17.44 -6.71 -21.67
CA LYS A 46 -16.84 -5.99 -20.55
C LYS A 46 -15.34 -6.26 -20.52
N LEU A 47 -14.54 -5.22 -20.32
CA LEU A 47 -13.10 -5.39 -20.15
C LEU A 47 -12.83 -5.97 -18.76
N LEU A 48 -12.09 -7.09 -18.71
CA LEU A 48 -11.71 -7.77 -17.47
C LEU A 48 -10.22 -7.57 -17.19
N SER A 49 -9.87 -7.64 -15.92
CA SER A 49 -8.47 -7.66 -15.48
C SER A 49 -8.26 -8.67 -14.35
N LEU A 50 -7.11 -9.31 -14.37
CA LEU A 50 -6.61 -10.14 -13.27
C LEU A 50 -6.00 -9.22 -12.21
N THR A 51 -6.50 -9.28 -11.00
CA THR A 51 -6.08 -8.46 -9.85
C THR A 51 -5.76 -9.34 -8.64
N LEU A 52 -5.18 -8.77 -7.59
CA LEU A 52 -4.95 -9.47 -6.31
C LEU A 52 -6.25 -10.04 -5.70
N GLN A 53 -7.39 -9.45 -6.04
CA GLN A 53 -8.72 -9.87 -5.57
C GLN A 53 -9.46 -10.76 -6.60
N GLY A 54 -8.74 -11.33 -7.57
CA GLY A 54 -9.29 -12.14 -8.67
C GLY A 54 -9.66 -11.32 -9.90
N ILE A 55 -10.56 -11.87 -10.72
CA ILE A 55 -11.01 -11.22 -11.96
C ILE A 55 -12.03 -10.13 -11.64
N LYS A 56 -11.77 -8.92 -12.16
CA LYS A 56 -12.67 -7.75 -12.01
C LYS A 56 -12.99 -7.12 -13.36
N VAL A 57 -14.16 -6.51 -13.45
CA VAL A 57 -14.53 -5.62 -14.55
C VAL A 57 -13.79 -4.29 -14.38
N ARG A 58 -13.11 -3.83 -15.43
CA ARG A 58 -12.47 -2.51 -15.44
C ARG A 58 -13.46 -1.43 -15.85
N ASP A 59 -13.37 -0.31 -15.15
CA ASP A 59 -14.09 0.90 -15.54
C ASP A 59 -13.42 1.52 -16.78
N LEU A 60 -14.18 1.69 -17.85
CA LEU A 60 -13.74 2.32 -19.10
C LEU A 60 -14.06 3.83 -19.12
N GLU A 61 -14.96 4.29 -18.27
CA GLU A 61 -15.31 5.71 -18.17
C GLU A 61 -14.24 6.49 -17.39
N ASN A 62 -13.65 5.83 -16.36
CA ASN A 62 -12.53 6.38 -15.58
C ASN A 62 -11.30 5.50 -15.76
N PRO A 63 -10.63 5.57 -16.93
CA PRO A 63 -9.57 4.64 -17.26
C PRO A 63 -8.33 4.88 -16.40
N THR A 64 -7.90 3.85 -15.65
CA THR A 64 -6.64 3.84 -14.92
C THR A 64 -5.63 2.91 -15.59
N GLY A 65 -4.39 3.37 -15.75
CA GLY A 65 -3.32 2.60 -16.37
C GLY A 65 -3.28 2.71 -17.89
N LYS A 66 -2.50 1.81 -18.51
CA LYS A 66 -2.32 1.81 -19.99
C LYS A 66 -3.44 1.03 -20.66
N PHE A 67 -3.90 1.56 -21.79
CA PHE A 67 -4.87 0.92 -22.68
C PHE A 67 -4.23 0.65 -24.05
N PRO A 68 -4.58 -0.45 -24.72
CA PRO A 68 -4.14 -0.69 -26.09
C PRO A 68 -4.91 0.21 -27.07
N SER A 69 -4.39 0.35 -28.27
CA SER A 69 -5.06 1.06 -29.37
C SER A 69 -6.27 0.31 -29.94
N SER A 70 -6.31 -1.02 -29.77
CA SER A 70 -7.42 -1.90 -30.16
C SER A 70 -7.51 -3.09 -29.22
N PHE A 71 -8.72 -3.61 -29.04
CA PHE A 71 -9.03 -4.81 -28.27
C PHE A 71 -9.23 -6.06 -29.15
N ASP A 72 -9.03 -5.99 -30.47
CA ASP A 72 -9.35 -7.08 -31.41
C ASP A 72 -8.58 -8.39 -31.10
N SER A 73 -7.39 -8.27 -30.52
CA SER A 73 -6.56 -9.42 -30.08
C SER A 73 -6.91 -9.96 -28.69
N TYR A 74 -7.91 -9.39 -28.03
CA TYR A 74 -8.35 -9.85 -26.73
C TYR A 74 -9.14 -11.14 -26.85
N GLN A 75 -9.19 -11.91 -25.78
CA GLN A 75 -9.88 -13.21 -25.72
C GLN A 75 -11.19 -13.08 -24.98
N ILE A 76 -12.21 -13.81 -25.45
CA ILE A 76 -13.49 -13.96 -24.78
C ILE A 76 -13.29 -14.84 -23.55
N VAL A 77 -13.90 -14.42 -22.46
CA VAL A 77 -13.95 -15.10 -21.17
C VAL A 77 -15.41 -15.35 -20.81
N GLU A 78 -15.74 -16.59 -20.48
CA GLU A 78 -17.05 -16.95 -19.97
C GLU A 78 -17.01 -17.15 -18.44
N PRO A 79 -18.15 -17.05 -17.74
CA PRO A 79 -18.19 -17.36 -16.32
C PRO A 79 -17.74 -18.81 -16.05
N GLY A 80 -16.84 -18.97 -15.08
CA GLY A 80 -16.23 -20.27 -14.75
C GLY A 80 -14.86 -20.50 -15.39
N ASP A 81 -14.48 -19.74 -16.41
CA ASP A 81 -13.15 -19.84 -17.01
C ASP A 81 -12.05 -19.42 -16.05
N PHE A 82 -10.94 -20.13 -16.11
CA PHE A 82 -9.69 -19.82 -15.42
C PHE A 82 -8.76 -19.02 -16.32
N ILE A 83 -8.14 -18.00 -15.77
CA ILE A 83 -7.20 -17.13 -16.46
C ILE A 83 -5.84 -17.26 -15.79
N PHE A 84 -4.81 -17.55 -16.59
CA PHE A 84 -3.43 -17.66 -16.12
C PHE A 84 -2.53 -16.66 -16.83
N CYS A 85 -1.70 -15.95 -16.06
CA CYS A 85 -0.58 -15.17 -16.54
C CYS A 85 0.68 -16.03 -16.51
N ASN A 86 1.01 -16.65 -17.65
CA ASN A 86 2.13 -17.59 -17.77
C ASN A 86 3.45 -16.92 -18.17
N PHE A 87 3.61 -15.60 -17.92
CA PHE A 87 4.84 -14.85 -18.12
C PHE A 87 5.06 -13.87 -16.97
N ASP A 88 6.31 -13.49 -16.73
CA ASP A 88 6.73 -12.64 -15.60
C ASP A 88 6.08 -13.08 -14.27
N ASN A 89 5.85 -14.40 -14.12
CA ASN A 89 5.02 -14.99 -13.07
C ASN A 89 5.61 -14.77 -11.67
N GLU A 90 6.94 -14.71 -11.55
CA GLU A 90 7.61 -14.45 -10.26
C GLU A 90 7.36 -13.02 -9.75
N GLU A 91 7.25 -12.07 -10.69
CA GLU A 91 7.06 -10.64 -10.39
C GLU A 91 5.58 -10.26 -10.38
N THR A 92 4.71 -11.13 -10.91
CA THR A 92 3.26 -10.93 -10.93
C THR A 92 2.67 -11.33 -9.58
N PRO A 93 2.12 -10.40 -8.78
CA PRO A 93 1.63 -10.71 -7.44
C PRO A 93 0.49 -11.74 -7.44
N ARG A 94 -0.32 -11.79 -8.53
CA ARG A 94 -1.39 -12.76 -8.74
C ARG A 94 -1.40 -13.21 -10.21
N ALA A 95 -1.06 -14.48 -10.46
CA ALA A 95 -0.95 -15.01 -11.80
C ALA A 95 -2.15 -15.90 -12.22
N VAL A 96 -3.12 -16.14 -11.33
CA VAL A 96 -4.30 -16.96 -11.63
C VAL A 96 -5.57 -16.35 -11.06
N GLY A 97 -6.68 -16.51 -11.78
CA GLY A 97 -8.03 -16.17 -11.30
C GLY A 97 -9.11 -16.92 -12.07
N GLN A 98 -10.26 -17.11 -11.44
CA GLN A 98 -11.47 -17.62 -12.08
C GLN A 98 -12.44 -16.49 -12.33
N SER A 99 -13.03 -16.41 -13.51
CA SER A 99 -14.00 -15.37 -13.86
C SER A 99 -15.40 -15.72 -13.40
N ARG A 100 -16.08 -14.75 -12.80
CA ARG A 100 -17.55 -14.77 -12.57
C ARG A 100 -18.30 -13.97 -13.63
N PHE A 101 -17.57 -13.37 -14.57
CA PHE A 101 -18.10 -12.44 -15.55
C PHE A 101 -17.87 -12.95 -16.95
N LYS A 102 -18.86 -12.70 -17.84
CA LYS A 102 -18.63 -12.74 -19.28
C LYS A 102 -17.98 -11.44 -19.70
N GLY A 103 -16.86 -11.55 -20.47
CA GLY A 103 -16.11 -10.36 -20.89
C GLY A 103 -14.95 -10.70 -21.80
N MET A 104 -14.01 -9.78 -21.86
CA MET A 104 -12.77 -9.93 -22.64
C MET A 104 -11.54 -9.63 -21.77
N ILE A 105 -10.46 -10.36 -22.03
CA ILE A 105 -9.18 -10.15 -21.36
C ILE A 105 -8.03 -10.14 -22.38
N THR A 106 -6.90 -9.55 -22.02
CA THR A 106 -5.73 -9.48 -22.91
C THR A 106 -5.35 -10.85 -23.50
N GLY A 107 -5.01 -10.87 -24.79
CA GLY A 107 -4.52 -12.05 -25.48
C GLY A 107 -3.17 -12.59 -24.97
N ALA A 108 -2.50 -11.85 -24.07
CA ALA A 108 -1.27 -12.27 -23.42
C ALA A 108 -1.48 -13.33 -22.31
N TYR A 109 -2.70 -13.48 -21.81
CA TYR A 109 -3.05 -14.48 -20.80
C TYR A 109 -3.62 -15.73 -21.47
N ASP A 110 -3.57 -16.85 -20.78
CA ASP A 110 -4.22 -18.09 -21.22
C ASP A 110 -5.57 -18.24 -20.51
N VAL A 111 -6.62 -18.50 -21.28
CA VAL A 111 -7.98 -18.74 -20.79
C VAL A 111 -8.30 -20.21 -20.90
N PHE A 112 -8.66 -20.85 -19.80
CA PHE A 112 -8.97 -22.27 -19.74
C PHE A 112 -10.38 -22.53 -19.20
N GLY A 113 -11.13 -23.37 -19.88
CA GLY A 113 -12.34 -24.00 -19.33
C GLY A 113 -11.99 -25.28 -18.59
N VAL A 114 -12.78 -25.64 -17.56
CA VAL A 114 -12.67 -26.95 -16.90
C VAL A 114 -13.31 -28.01 -17.80
N ASN A 115 -12.53 -29.02 -18.19
CA ASN A 115 -12.92 -30.07 -19.14
C ASN A 115 -13.16 -31.43 -18.47
N ASN A 116 -13.48 -31.44 -17.19
CA ASN A 116 -13.68 -32.66 -16.43
C ASN A 116 -14.84 -32.47 -15.43
N ASN A 117 -15.95 -33.18 -15.65
CA ASN A 117 -17.14 -33.12 -14.80
C ASN A 117 -16.91 -33.60 -13.36
N ASN A 118 -15.83 -34.34 -13.12
CA ASN A 118 -15.45 -34.79 -11.79
C ASN A 118 -14.64 -33.72 -11.01
N MET A 119 -14.48 -32.52 -11.54
CA MET A 119 -13.80 -31.43 -10.85
C MET A 119 -14.77 -30.43 -10.23
N ASP A 120 -14.43 -29.96 -9.06
CA ASP A 120 -15.05 -28.83 -8.41
C ASP A 120 -14.26 -27.55 -8.71
N SER A 121 -14.90 -26.58 -9.34
CA SER A 121 -14.22 -25.36 -9.79
C SER A 121 -13.69 -24.52 -8.63
N ASN A 122 -14.38 -24.48 -7.47
CA ASN A 122 -13.92 -23.74 -6.32
C ASN A 122 -12.72 -24.43 -5.68
N TYR A 123 -12.73 -25.76 -5.57
CA TYR A 123 -11.56 -26.52 -5.15
C TYR A 123 -10.34 -26.26 -6.05
N LEU A 124 -10.54 -26.31 -7.37
CA LEU A 124 -9.49 -26.01 -8.33
C LEU A 124 -8.95 -24.59 -8.18
N LEU A 125 -9.81 -23.61 -7.92
CA LEU A 125 -9.39 -22.24 -7.67
C LEU A 125 -8.47 -22.17 -6.45
N TYR A 126 -8.85 -22.75 -5.31
CA TYR A 126 -8.00 -22.78 -4.12
C TYR A 126 -6.66 -23.49 -4.38
N TYR A 127 -6.69 -24.58 -5.13
CA TYR A 127 -5.47 -25.29 -5.48
C TYR A 127 -4.55 -24.44 -6.39
N CYS A 128 -5.12 -23.76 -7.39
CA CYS A 128 -4.37 -22.86 -8.26
C CYS A 128 -3.81 -21.66 -7.49
N LEU A 129 -4.57 -21.11 -6.54
CA LEU A 129 -4.09 -20.04 -5.65
C LEU A 129 -2.92 -20.50 -4.79
N TYR A 130 -2.98 -21.72 -4.23
CA TYR A 130 -1.87 -22.31 -3.49
C TYR A 130 -0.59 -22.46 -4.34
N ILE A 131 -0.75 -22.89 -5.60
CA ILE A 131 0.39 -23.00 -6.54
C ILE A 131 0.98 -21.61 -6.82
N ASP A 132 0.14 -20.60 -7.06
CA ASP A 132 0.55 -19.24 -7.39
C ASP A 132 1.21 -18.53 -6.21
N ASP A 133 0.62 -18.60 -5.03
CA ASP A 133 1.13 -17.94 -3.82
C ASP A 133 2.54 -18.44 -3.44
N ALA A 134 2.77 -19.73 -3.57
CA ALA A 134 4.07 -20.36 -3.33
C ALA A 134 5.00 -20.35 -4.58
N LYS A 135 4.56 -19.73 -5.69
CA LYS A 135 5.29 -19.68 -6.97
C LYS A 135 5.84 -21.04 -7.40
N ARG A 136 5.04 -22.10 -7.27
CA ARG A 136 5.45 -23.49 -7.51
C ARG A 136 5.70 -23.81 -8.97
N PHE A 137 5.31 -22.95 -9.90
CA PHE A 137 5.70 -23.05 -11.31
C PHE A 137 7.14 -22.57 -11.59
N LYS A 138 7.85 -22.04 -10.60
CA LYS A 138 9.23 -21.53 -10.77
C LYS A 138 10.18 -22.51 -11.49
N PRO A 139 10.17 -23.83 -11.24
CA PRO A 139 11.00 -24.79 -11.96
C PRO A 139 10.71 -24.89 -13.47
N LEU A 140 9.55 -24.41 -13.92
CA LEU A 140 9.14 -24.44 -15.32
C LEU A 140 9.54 -23.18 -16.11
N TYR A 141 10.04 -22.13 -15.44
CA TYR A 141 10.34 -20.85 -16.08
C TYR A 141 11.42 -20.96 -17.12
N LYS A 142 11.19 -20.32 -18.28
CA LYS A 142 12.15 -20.22 -19.37
C LYS A 142 12.29 -18.77 -19.87
N GLY A 143 13.50 -18.44 -20.33
CA GLY A 143 13.83 -17.14 -20.91
C GLY A 143 13.81 -15.97 -19.91
N LEU A 144 14.11 -14.78 -20.41
CA LEU A 144 14.22 -13.54 -19.62
C LEU A 144 12.89 -13.15 -18.96
N ARG A 145 11.77 -13.42 -19.63
CA ARG A 145 10.42 -13.13 -19.12
C ARG A 145 9.84 -14.25 -18.24
N LYS A 146 10.66 -15.22 -17.83
CA LYS A 146 10.24 -16.30 -16.93
C LYS A 146 8.90 -16.92 -17.37
N THR A 147 8.78 -17.17 -18.70
CA THR A 147 7.56 -17.71 -19.31
C THR A 147 7.44 -19.20 -19.00
N ILE A 148 6.23 -19.67 -18.72
CA ILE A 148 5.91 -21.08 -18.54
C ILE A 148 5.47 -21.63 -19.91
N PRO A 149 6.24 -22.58 -20.53
CA PRO A 149 5.83 -23.20 -21.79
C PRO A 149 4.52 -23.95 -21.62
N PHE A 150 3.65 -23.89 -22.65
CA PHE A 150 2.31 -24.48 -22.61
C PHE A 150 2.34 -25.97 -22.27
N ASP A 151 3.20 -26.78 -22.93
CA ASP A 151 3.30 -28.22 -22.68
C ASP A 151 3.80 -28.53 -21.26
N SER A 152 4.71 -27.71 -20.74
CA SER A 152 5.20 -27.83 -19.36
C SER A 152 4.08 -27.53 -18.37
N PHE A 153 3.29 -26.48 -18.63
CA PHE A 153 2.12 -26.14 -17.83
C PHE A 153 1.07 -27.27 -17.84
N MET A 154 0.70 -27.76 -19.03
CA MET A 154 -0.30 -28.81 -19.19
C MET A 154 0.14 -30.16 -18.63
N SER A 155 1.44 -30.41 -18.55
CA SER A 155 2.03 -31.63 -17.95
C SER A 155 2.21 -31.53 -16.43
N TYR A 156 2.00 -30.35 -15.84
CA TYR A 156 2.16 -30.13 -14.39
C TYR A 156 1.12 -30.96 -13.64
N LYS A 157 1.58 -31.74 -12.64
CA LYS A 157 0.73 -32.68 -11.90
C LYS A 157 0.26 -32.07 -10.59
N ILE A 158 -1.01 -32.28 -10.27
CA ILE A 158 -1.64 -31.86 -9.00
C ILE A 158 -2.36 -33.06 -8.35
N ALA A 159 -2.55 -32.97 -7.04
CA ALA A 159 -3.28 -33.97 -6.27
C ALA A 159 -4.78 -33.68 -6.29
N ILE A 160 -5.60 -34.68 -6.53
CA ILE A 160 -7.05 -34.56 -6.69
C ILE A 160 -7.77 -35.55 -5.78
N PRO A 161 -8.57 -35.08 -4.81
CA PRO A 161 -9.50 -35.91 -4.02
C PRO A 161 -10.70 -36.36 -4.85
N PRO A 162 -11.49 -37.32 -4.36
CA PRO A 162 -12.80 -37.62 -4.89
C PRO A 162 -13.72 -36.38 -4.93
N LYS A 163 -14.65 -36.29 -5.89
CA LYS A 163 -15.49 -35.11 -6.14
C LYS A 163 -16.22 -34.61 -4.88
N ALA A 164 -16.78 -35.51 -4.11
CA ALA A 164 -17.47 -35.14 -2.87
C ALA A 164 -16.55 -34.46 -1.85
N GLU A 165 -15.29 -34.92 -1.77
CA GLU A 165 -14.29 -34.36 -0.89
C GLU A 165 -13.77 -33.00 -1.41
N GLN A 166 -13.61 -32.84 -2.75
CA GLN A 166 -13.30 -31.52 -3.34
C GLN A 166 -14.33 -30.47 -2.94
N THR A 167 -15.62 -30.82 -3.06
CA THR A 167 -16.72 -29.90 -2.70
C THR A 167 -16.73 -29.59 -1.20
N ALA A 168 -16.48 -30.58 -0.35
CA ALA A 168 -16.41 -30.34 1.10
C ALA A 168 -15.20 -29.47 1.48
N ILE A 169 -14.05 -29.68 0.85
CA ILE A 169 -12.85 -28.83 1.01
C ILE A 169 -13.15 -27.40 0.55
N ALA A 170 -13.76 -27.22 -0.62
CA ALA A 170 -14.11 -25.90 -1.15
C ALA A 170 -15.06 -25.16 -0.19
N ASN A 171 -16.13 -25.80 0.25
CA ASN A 171 -17.10 -25.21 1.20
C ASN A 171 -16.46 -24.83 2.54
N TYR A 172 -15.58 -25.68 3.05
CA TYR A 172 -14.83 -25.39 4.28
C TYR A 172 -13.93 -24.17 4.08
N LEU A 173 -13.15 -24.13 2.99
CA LEU A 173 -12.26 -23.02 2.69
C LEU A 173 -13.03 -21.72 2.45
N ASP A 174 -14.16 -21.76 1.72
CA ASP A 174 -15.02 -20.60 1.51
C ASP A 174 -15.50 -20.04 2.86
N SER A 175 -15.96 -20.91 3.76
CA SER A 175 -16.44 -20.50 5.09
C SER A 175 -15.32 -19.88 5.94
N VAL A 176 -14.14 -20.51 5.98
CA VAL A 176 -13.04 -20.06 6.85
C VAL A 176 -12.36 -18.81 6.28
N THR A 177 -12.11 -18.80 4.97
CA THR A 177 -11.45 -17.64 4.32
C THR A 177 -12.35 -16.41 4.35
N SER A 178 -13.67 -16.56 4.15
CA SER A 178 -14.63 -15.46 4.26
C SER A 178 -14.61 -14.83 5.66
N LYS A 179 -14.60 -15.63 6.73
CA LYS A 179 -14.50 -15.12 8.11
C LYS A 179 -13.19 -14.38 8.36
N ILE A 180 -12.07 -14.89 7.82
CA ILE A 180 -10.77 -14.22 7.94
C ILE A 180 -10.77 -12.89 7.16
N ASP A 181 -11.30 -12.88 5.94
CA ASP A 181 -11.38 -11.66 5.11
C ASP A 181 -12.31 -10.61 5.75
N GLU A 182 -13.40 -11.02 6.37
CA GLU A 182 -14.25 -10.13 7.15
C GLU A 182 -13.52 -9.54 8.35
N ALA A 183 -12.78 -10.36 9.11
CA ALA A 183 -11.97 -9.89 10.23
C ALA A 183 -10.90 -8.89 9.77
N ILE A 184 -10.19 -9.16 8.65
CA ILE A 184 -9.22 -8.23 8.06
C ILE A 184 -9.91 -6.91 7.68
N SER A 185 -11.06 -6.97 7.04
CA SER A 185 -11.83 -5.77 6.66
C SER A 185 -12.24 -4.93 7.86
N GLN A 186 -12.70 -5.57 8.95
CA GLN A 186 -13.03 -4.89 10.20
C GLN A 186 -11.79 -4.22 10.84
N GLN A 187 -10.65 -4.92 10.85
CA GLN A 187 -9.39 -4.36 11.36
C GLN A 187 -8.91 -3.16 10.51
N GLN A 188 -9.04 -3.23 9.19
CA GLN A 188 -8.71 -2.11 8.31
C GLN A 188 -9.59 -0.88 8.60
N LYS A 189 -10.90 -1.05 8.77
CA LYS A 189 -11.81 0.03 9.17
C LYS A 189 -11.41 0.62 10.53
N MET A 190 -10.94 -0.20 11.46
CA MET A 190 -10.46 0.28 12.76
C MET A 190 -9.22 1.17 12.62
N ILE A 191 -8.28 0.82 11.73
CA ILE A 191 -7.12 1.66 11.40
C ILE A 191 -7.58 3.02 10.85
N ASP A 192 -8.55 3.03 9.94
CA ASP A 192 -9.06 4.26 9.32
C ASP A 192 -9.69 5.17 10.38
N LEU A 193 -10.53 4.62 11.26
CA LEU A 193 -11.13 5.35 12.38
C LEU A 193 -10.10 5.88 13.39
N LEU A 194 -9.05 5.10 13.67
CA LEU A 194 -7.96 5.55 14.55
C LEU A 194 -7.16 6.70 13.92
N ASN A 195 -6.91 6.66 12.62
CA ASN A 195 -6.27 7.74 11.89
C ASN A 195 -7.13 9.00 11.89
N GLU A 196 -8.44 8.88 11.67
CA GLU A 196 -9.37 10.01 11.76
C GLU A 196 -9.39 10.60 13.18
N ARG A 197 -9.51 9.76 14.20
CA ARG A 197 -9.44 10.19 15.61
C ARG A 197 -8.13 10.90 15.92
N LYS A 198 -7.00 10.39 15.41
CA LYS A 198 -5.69 11.04 15.57
C LYS A 198 -5.70 12.46 15.00
N GLN A 199 -6.25 12.65 13.79
CA GLN A 199 -6.36 13.96 13.17
C GLN A 199 -7.27 14.92 13.97
N ILE A 200 -8.38 14.44 14.51
CA ILE A 200 -9.29 15.24 15.34
C ILE A 200 -8.59 15.70 16.63
N ILE A 201 -7.87 14.79 17.30
CA ILE A 201 -7.12 15.09 18.52
C ILE A 201 -6.04 16.16 18.23
N ILE A 202 -5.24 15.97 17.19
CA ILE A 202 -4.24 16.95 16.78
C ILE A 202 -4.90 18.29 16.47
N GLN A 203 -5.91 18.28 15.60
CA GLN A 203 -6.62 19.48 15.17
C GLN A 203 -7.16 20.29 16.36
N ASN A 204 -7.87 19.65 17.28
CA ASN A 204 -8.45 20.32 18.45
C ASN A 204 -7.36 20.92 19.35
N ALA A 205 -6.32 20.15 19.66
CA ALA A 205 -5.25 20.62 20.54
C ALA A 205 -4.47 21.80 19.96
N VAL A 206 -4.22 21.83 18.63
CA VAL A 206 -3.44 22.91 18.01
C VAL A 206 -4.27 24.12 17.59
N THR A 207 -5.61 24.07 17.68
CA THR A 207 -6.48 25.23 17.36
C THR A 207 -7.30 25.73 18.53
N LYS A 208 -7.67 24.85 19.48
CA LYS A 208 -8.53 25.18 20.62
C LYS A 208 -7.83 25.06 21.98
N GLY A 209 -6.61 24.49 22.00
CA GLY A 209 -5.89 24.20 23.24
C GLY A 209 -6.41 22.97 23.98
N LEU A 210 -6.01 22.85 25.24
CA LEU A 210 -6.41 21.74 26.12
C LEU A 210 -7.49 22.11 27.11
N ASP A 211 -7.73 23.41 27.32
CA ASP A 211 -8.79 23.94 28.20
C ASP A 211 -10.09 24.15 27.41
N SER A 212 -11.09 23.33 27.69
CA SER A 212 -12.42 23.44 27.07
C SER A 212 -13.20 24.70 27.45
N ASN A 213 -12.79 25.41 28.52
CA ASN A 213 -13.44 26.63 29.03
C ASN A 213 -12.70 27.91 28.61
N ALA A 214 -11.65 27.78 27.78
CA ALA A 214 -10.91 28.95 27.31
C ALA A 214 -11.83 29.91 26.54
N LYS A 215 -11.71 31.21 26.83
CA LYS A 215 -12.39 32.21 26.03
C LYS A 215 -11.83 32.24 24.63
N MET A 216 -12.69 32.20 23.63
CA MET A 216 -12.34 32.18 22.23
C MET A 216 -12.46 33.56 21.59
N LYS A 217 -11.64 33.82 20.56
CA LYS A 217 -11.74 34.98 19.68
C LYS A 217 -11.64 34.55 18.23
N ASP A 218 -12.25 35.29 17.33
CA ASP A 218 -12.06 35.11 15.90
C ASP A 218 -10.59 35.38 15.55
N SER A 219 -9.98 34.43 14.83
CA SER A 219 -8.61 34.58 14.36
C SER A 219 -8.45 35.58 13.21
N GLY A 220 -9.55 36.00 12.58
CA GLY A 220 -9.55 36.79 11.34
C GLY A 220 -9.07 36.01 10.11
N VAL A 221 -9.01 34.68 10.21
CA VAL A 221 -8.58 33.79 9.13
C VAL A 221 -9.59 32.64 9.01
N GLU A 222 -10.42 32.69 7.98
CA GLU A 222 -11.60 31.82 7.78
C GLU A 222 -11.36 30.34 8.09
N TRP A 223 -10.28 29.75 7.57
CA TRP A 223 -10.00 28.31 7.76
C TRP A 223 -9.37 27.97 9.13
N ILE A 224 -8.90 28.95 9.93
CA ILE A 224 -8.52 28.74 11.33
C ILE A 224 -9.76 28.79 12.22
N GLY A 225 -10.67 29.72 11.92
CA GLY A 225 -11.83 30.00 12.74
C GLY A 225 -11.45 30.65 14.06
N GLU A 226 -12.08 30.22 15.16
CA GLU A 226 -11.81 30.74 16.50
C GLU A 226 -10.60 30.07 17.15
N ILE A 227 -9.83 30.87 17.91
CA ILE A 227 -8.68 30.43 18.72
C ILE A 227 -8.81 30.98 20.14
N PRO A 228 -8.16 30.41 21.15
CA PRO A 228 -8.12 31.00 22.50
C PRO A 228 -7.65 32.46 22.50
N GLU A 229 -8.26 33.28 23.34
CA GLU A 229 -8.08 34.75 23.35
C GLU A 229 -6.61 35.18 23.57
N ASN A 230 -5.87 34.40 24.36
CA ASN A 230 -4.45 34.62 24.66
C ASN A 230 -3.50 34.12 23.56
N TRP A 231 -4.00 33.44 22.51
CA TRP A 231 -3.18 32.97 21.41
C TRP A 231 -2.92 34.05 20.36
N ARG A 232 -1.81 33.94 19.67
CA ARG A 232 -1.39 34.87 18.62
C ARG A 232 -1.25 34.17 17.26
N LEU A 233 -1.42 34.95 16.21
CA LEU A 233 -1.11 34.53 14.85
C LEU A 233 0.21 35.16 14.40
N ASN A 234 1.00 34.39 13.68
CA ASN A 234 2.20 34.90 13.04
C ASN A 234 2.30 34.35 11.60
N ARG A 235 3.07 35.00 10.77
CA ARG A 235 3.36 34.47 9.43
C ARG A 235 4.54 33.51 9.51
N PHE A 236 4.48 32.42 8.72
CA PHE A 236 5.58 31.46 8.64
C PHE A 236 6.95 32.09 8.37
N LYS A 237 6.98 33.12 7.49
CA LYS A 237 8.21 33.87 7.17
C LYS A 237 8.90 34.53 8.37
N ASN A 238 8.16 34.84 9.41
CA ASN A 238 8.70 35.47 10.62
C ASN A 238 9.34 34.44 11.56
N LEU A 239 8.98 33.18 11.41
CA LEU A 239 9.42 32.07 12.26
C LEU A 239 10.56 31.26 11.61
N PHE A 240 10.60 31.24 10.27
CA PHE A 240 11.52 30.39 9.54
C PHE A 240 12.21 31.13 8.39
N LYS A 241 13.49 30.82 8.22
CA LYS A 241 14.25 31.18 7.02
C LYS A 241 14.22 29.99 6.06
N THR A 242 13.64 30.16 4.86
CA THR A 242 13.49 29.08 3.89
C THR A 242 14.63 29.04 2.88
N ARG A 243 15.01 27.82 2.45
CA ARG A 243 16.00 27.55 1.41
C ARG A 243 15.62 26.28 0.65
N SER A 244 16.11 26.15 -0.58
CA SER A 244 15.98 24.90 -1.33
C SER A 244 17.04 23.89 -0.90
N GLY A 245 16.69 22.61 -1.00
CA GLY A 245 17.61 21.51 -0.77
C GLY A 245 18.69 21.38 -1.87
N ILE A 246 19.55 20.38 -1.71
CA ILE A 246 20.61 20.09 -2.70
C ILE A 246 20.06 19.22 -3.82
N THR A 247 20.56 19.42 -5.02
CA THR A 247 20.18 18.65 -6.20
C THR A 247 21.14 17.48 -6.40
N PHE A 248 20.60 16.29 -6.57
CA PHE A 248 21.30 15.07 -6.97
C PHE A 248 20.34 14.12 -7.65
N THR A 249 20.86 13.08 -8.32
CA THR A 249 20.06 12.07 -9.01
C THR A 249 19.88 10.81 -8.14
N LYS A 250 18.84 10.04 -8.38
CA LYS A 250 18.57 8.76 -7.70
C LYS A 250 19.76 7.79 -7.78
N LYS A 251 20.53 7.83 -8.90
CA LYS A 251 21.74 7.01 -9.10
C LYS A 251 22.91 7.38 -8.17
N GLN A 252 22.86 8.54 -7.53
CA GLN A 252 23.88 9.02 -6.59
C GLN A 252 23.60 8.69 -5.14
N ILE A 253 22.52 7.97 -4.86
CA ILE A 253 22.22 7.38 -3.54
C ILE A 253 23.17 6.20 -3.35
N VAL A 254 23.81 6.15 -2.18
CA VAL A 254 24.80 5.13 -1.78
C VAL A 254 24.39 4.50 -0.45
N GLU A 255 25.02 3.39 -0.08
CA GLU A 255 24.75 2.72 1.19
C GLU A 255 25.30 3.48 2.40
N TYR A 256 26.41 4.22 2.22
CA TYR A 256 27.09 4.97 3.29
C TYR A 256 27.51 6.35 2.81
N GLY A 257 27.38 7.36 3.66
CA GLY A 257 27.76 8.74 3.32
C GLY A 257 27.09 9.78 4.20
N GLU A 258 26.84 10.95 3.66
CA GLU A 258 26.12 12.03 4.33
C GLU A 258 24.62 11.76 4.30
N SER A 259 23.97 11.88 5.45
CA SER A 259 22.53 11.67 5.63
C SER A 259 21.71 12.70 4.86
N VAL A 260 20.68 12.25 4.13
CA VAL A 260 19.80 13.12 3.33
C VAL A 260 18.36 12.67 3.42
N ILE A 261 17.44 13.63 3.41
CA ILE A 261 16.00 13.41 3.25
C ILE A 261 15.53 14.24 2.04
N SER A 262 14.86 13.58 1.08
CA SER A 262 14.30 14.20 -0.13
C SER A 262 12.78 14.09 -0.12
N TYR A 263 12.10 14.68 -1.11
CA TYR A 263 10.64 14.70 -1.19
C TYR A 263 10.00 13.30 -1.10
N GLY A 264 10.60 12.29 -1.74
CA GLY A 264 10.05 10.94 -1.71
C GLY A 264 10.03 10.30 -0.30
N GLN A 265 10.99 10.65 0.57
CA GLN A 265 10.97 10.25 1.97
C GLN A 265 9.91 11.03 2.77
N ILE A 266 9.70 12.31 2.44
CA ILE A 266 8.68 13.16 3.08
C ILE A 266 7.28 12.69 2.71
N HIS A 267 7.07 12.18 1.49
CA HIS A 267 5.80 11.60 1.05
C HIS A 267 5.60 10.12 1.41
N SER A 268 6.63 9.47 2.00
CA SER A 268 6.47 8.09 2.45
C SER A 268 5.35 7.97 3.48
N LYS A 269 4.56 6.90 3.39
CA LYS A 269 3.56 6.53 4.41
C LYS A 269 4.19 6.30 5.79
N ASP A 270 5.49 5.98 5.81
CA ASP A 270 6.26 5.74 7.04
C ASP A 270 6.86 7.04 7.61
N ASN A 271 6.60 8.20 7.00
CA ASN A 271 6.97 9.50 7.55
C ASN A 271 6.04 9.89 8.69
N TYR A 272 6.58 10.04 9.88
CA TYR A 272 5.82 10.42 11.07
C TYR A 272 5.42 11.92 11.07
N GLY A 273 6.08 12.76 10.27
CA GLY A 273 5.90 14.22 10.27
C GLY A 273 6.47 14.90 11.52
N SER A 274 6.08 14.44 12.70
CA SER A 274 6.46 15.01 13.99
C SER A 274 7.84 14.61 14.50
N ARG A 275 8.55 13.73 13.80
CA ARG A 275 9.92 13.27 14.09
C ARG A 275 10.52 12.60 12.87
N VAL A 276 11.83 12.47 12.85
CA VAL A 276 12.55 11.71 11.81
C VAL A 276 12.31 10.21 12.00
N ASN A 277 11.94 9.52 10.92
CA ASN A 277 12.02 8.07 10.88
C ASN A 277 13.41 7.66 10.33
N PRO A 278 14.28 7.01 11.13
CA PRO A 278 15.63 6.64 10.69
C PRO A 278 15.66 5.76 9.44
N GLU A 279 14.64 4.92 9.23
CA GLU A 279 14.54 4.03 8.05
C GLU A 279 14.34 4.78 6.73
N LEU A 280 13.88 6.04 6.80
CA LEU A 280 13.68 6.89 5.64
C LEU A 280 14.96 7.67 5.26
N ILE A 281 15.96 7.74 6.13
CA ILE A 281 17.22 8.41 5.82
C ILE A 281 17.92 7.68 4.67
N ARG A 282 18.44 8.44 3.69
CA ARG A 282 19.26 7.94 2.60
C ARG A 282 20.65 8.59 2.71
N PHE A 283 21.61 8.03 1.98
CA PHE A 283 22.98 8.51 2.03
C PHE A 283 23.47 8.93 0.65
N ILE A 284 24.29 9.97 0.62
CA ILE A 284 24.90 10.49 -0.60
C ILE A 284 26.41 10.72 -0.38
N PRO A 285 27.24 10.67 -1.43
CA PRO A 285 28.68 10.91 -1.33
C PRO A 285 28.97 12.32 -0.79
N LYS A 286 29.94 12.42 0.12
CA LYS A 286 30.40 13.69 0.73
C LYS A 286 30.76 14.78 -0.30
N LYS A 287 31.20 14.40 -1.50
CA LYS A 287 31.49 15.35 -2.59
C LYS A 287 30.28 16.20 -2.99
N LEU A 288 29.06 15.69 -2.84
CA LEU A 288 27.81 16.40 -3.18
C LEU A 288 27.42 17.45 -2.13
N THR A 289 27.92 17.31 -0.92
CA THR A 289 27.65 18.24 0.20
C THR A 289 28.75 19.26 0.40
N LYS A 290 29.88 19.12 -0.33
CA LYS A 290 31.00 20.10 -0.29
C LYS A 290 30.48 21.48 -0.63
N ASN A 291 30.75 22.47 0.23
CA ASN A 291 30.24 23.84 0.11
C ASN A 291 28.72 24.02 0.14
N LYS A 292 27.95 23.00 0.55
CA LYS A 292 26.49 23.02 0.68
C LYS A 292 26.00 23.11 2.13
N GLY A 293 26.80 23.61 3.04
CA GLY A 293 26.47 23.74 4.47
C GLY A 293 25.15 24.49 4.74
N LYS A 294 24.70 25.34 3.80
CA LYS A 294 23.43 26.06 3.89
C LYS A 294 22.19 25.15 3.76
N ALA A 295 22.35 23.95 3.20
CA ALA A 295 21.28 22.94 3.09
C ALA A 295 21.31 21.90 4.23
N LYS A 296 22.22 22.07 5.18
CA LYS A 296 22.29 21.23 6.39
C LYS A 296 21.19 21.64 7.36
N VAL A 297 20.43 20.65 7.80
CA VAL A 297 19.37 20.80 8.81
C VAL A 297 19.87 20.26 10.14
N VAL A 298 19.36 20.84 11.20
CA VAL A 298 19.68 20.51 12.58
C VAL A 298 18.39 20.38 13.38
N GLU A 299 18.48 19.88 14.60
CA GLU A 299 17.36 19.81 15.51
C GLU A 299 16.60 21.16 15.59
N GLY A 300 15.29 21.08 15.47
CA GLY A 300 14.41 22.26 15.44
C GLY A 300 14.01 22.74 14.04
N ASP A 301 14.73 22.33 12.99
CA ASP A 301 14.39 22.65 11.61
C ASP A 301 13.26 21.76 11.05
N PHE A 302 12.68 22.17 9.92
CA PHE A 302 11.70 21.39 9.16
C PHE A 302 12.11 21.23 7.71
N LEU A 303 11.78 20.08 7.13
CA LEU A 303 11.84 19.87 5.69
C LEU A 303 10.44 19.68 5.13
N PHE A 304 10.07 20.48 4.14
CA PHE A 304 8.84 20.35 3.38
C PHE A 304 9.13 19.81 1.99
N ALA A 305 8.23 18.99 1.45
CA ALA A 305 8.27 18.67 0.03
C ALA A 305 7.84 19.89 -0.79
N ASP A 306 8.61 20.23 -1.85
CA ASP A 306 8.25 21.33 -2.77
C ASP A 306 7.35 20.87 -3.92
N THR A 307 7.11 19.58 -4.02
CA THR A 307 6.34 18.94 -5.09
C THR A 307 5.50 17.81 -4.51
N SER A 308 4.26 17.67 -4.94
CA SER A 308 3.37 16.54 -4.60
C SER A 308 2.66 16.02 -5.84
N GLU A 309 2.54 14.68 -5.95
CA GLU A 309 1.81 14.00 -7.03
C GLU A 309 0.30 13.94 -6.75
N ASP A 310 -0.11 14.24 -5.53
CA ASP A 310 -1.50 14.34 -5.11
C ASP A 310 -1.75 15.60 -4.27
N PHE A 311 -3.01 16.02 -4.21
CA PHE A 311 -3.43 17.21 -3.47
C PHE A 311 -3.29 17.02 -1.95
N GLU A 312 -3.51 15.81 -1.46
CA GLU A 312 -3.43 15.48 -0.04
C GLU A 312 -1.99 15.55 0.49
N GLY A 313 -1.00 15.28 -0.34
CA GLY A 313 0.41 15.38 0.00
C GLY A 313 0.94 16.80 0.13
N CYS A 314 0.18 17.81 -0.35
CA CYS A 314 0.62 19.21 -0.26
C CYS A 314 0.77 19.64 1.21
N GLY A 315 1.96 20.17 1.55
CA GLY A 315 2.31 20.53 2.93
C GLY A 315 2.91 19.40 3.76
N ASN A 316 3.16 18.21 3.16
CA ASN A 316 3.91 17.16 3.84
C ASN A 316 5.29 17.67 4.26
N ASN A 317 5.67 17.35 5.48
CA ASN A 317 6.90 17.79 6.10
C ASN A 317 7.45 16.74 7.06
N VAL A 318 8.67 16.98 7.53
CA VAL A 318 9.28 16.26 8.65
C VAL A 318 9.98 17.25 9.57
N TYR A 319 9.73 17.11 10.86
CA TYR A 319 10.43 17.81 11.92
C TYR A 319 11.74 17.10 12.24
N ILE A 320 12.83 17.85 12.33
CA ILE A 320 14.15 17.33 12.68
C ILE A 320 14.30 17.35 14.20
N ASP A 321 14.14 16.19 14.81
CA ASP A 321 14.20 15.96 16.25
C ASP A 321 15.51 15.27 16.69
N CYS A 322 16.48 15.15 15.79
CA CYS A 322 17.74 14.47 16.05
C CYS A 322 18.94 15.40 15.94
N LYS A 323 19.98 15.11 16.74
CA LYS A 323 21.25 15.87 16.74
C LYS A 323 22.14 15.55 15.52
N THR A 324 21.93 14.38 14.89
CA THR A 324 22.70 13.98 13.72
C THR A 324 22.37 14.91 12.55
N PRO A 325 23.38 15.55 11.95
CA PRO A 325 23.12 16.43 10.82
C PRO A 325 22.56 15.67 9.62
N ILE A 326 21.53 16.23 9.01
CA ILE A 326 20.88 15.71 7.80
C ILE A 326 20.98 16.82 6.75
N TYR A 327 21.06 16.47 5.47
CA TYR A 327 20.97 17.43 4.37
C TYR A 327 19.57 17.42 3.78
N ALA A 328 19.05 18.61 3.49
CA ALA A 328 17.84 18.77 2.68
C ALA A 328 18.13 18.31 1.26
N GLY A 329 17.46 17.28 0.80
CA GLY A 329 17.66 16.66 -0.51
C GLY A 329 16.91 17.36 -1.65
N TYR A 330 16.83 16.71 -2.80
CA TYR A 330 16.13 17.25 -3.96
C TYR A 330 14.62 17.34 -3.71
N HIS A 331 14.00 18.34 -4.34
CA HIS A 331 12.58 18.65 -4.19
C HIS A 331 12.16 18.85 -2.72
N THR A 332 13.00 19.57 -1.95
CA THR A 332 12.66 19.95 -0.58
C THR A 332 12.88 21.44 -0.32
N ILE A 333 12.06 21.99 0.57
CA ILE A 333 12.26 23.30 1.17
C ILE A 333 12.69 23.09 2.62
N LEU A 334 13.91 23.51 2.94
CA LEU A 334 14.40 23.66 4.30
C LEU A 334 13.73 24.89 4.92
N ALA A 335 13.06 24.72 6.04
CA ALA A 335 12.59 25.79 6.92
C ALA A 335 13.45 25.80 8.18
N LYS A 336 14.45 26.68 8.16
CA LYS A 336 15.40 26.82 9.28
C LYS A 336 14.76 27.64 10.39
N LYS A 337 14.73 27.06 11.58
CA LYS A 337 14.17 27.69 12.76
C LYS A 337 14.89 29.02 13.10
N ASN A 338 14.13 30.06 13.34
CA ASN A 338 14.61 31.38 13.71
C ASN A 338 13.71 32.00 14.80
N ASN A 339 13.36 31.19 15.79
CA ASN A 339 12.41 31.54 16.85
C ASN A 339 12.64 30.66 18.08
N ASN A 340 11.95 30.96 19.19
CA ASN A 340 11.98 30.19 20.43
C ASN A 340 10.76 29.28 20.60
N GLU A 341 9.88 29.19 19.58
CA GLU A 341 8.69 28.37 19.65
C GLU A 341 9.03 26.88 19.80
N VAL A 342 8.12 26.10 20.37
CA VAL A 342 8.32 24.67 20.62
C VAL A 342 8.23 23.90 19.30
N GLY A 343 9.34 23.35 18.83
CA GLY A 343 9.39 22.64 17.54
C GLY A 343 8.42 21.49 17.45
N GLN A 344 8.26 20.71 18.51
CA GLN A 344 7.32 19.58 18.57
C GLN A 344 5.84 20.03 18.45
N TYR A 345 5.48 21.17 19.06
CA TYR A 345 4.15 21.78 18.87
C TYR A 345 3.92 22.15 17.41
N LEU A 346 4.91 22.85 16.81
CA LEU A 346 4.85 23.26 15.40
C LEU A 346 4.75 22.03 14.46
N ALA A 347 5.42 20.92 14.79
CA ALA A 347 5.32 19.69 14.03
C ALA A 347 3.88 19.14 13.99
N TYR A 348 3.18 19.13 15.12
CA TYR A 348 1.77 18.76 15.16
C TYR A 348 0.87 19.77 14.44
N LEU A 349 1.14 21.06 14.60
CA LEU A 349 0.40 22.10 13.90
C LEU A 349 0.53 21.91 12.36
N PHE A 350 1.74 21.70 11.85
CA PHE A 350 1.98 21.48 10.42
C PHE A 350 1.42 20.16 9.89
N ALA A 351 1.22 19.17 10.76
CA ALA A 351 0.53 17.92 10.43
C ALA A 351 -1.01 18.05 10.44
N SER A 352 -1.56 19.14 11.00
CA SER A 352 -3.01 19.33 11.11
C SER A 352 -3.65 19.63 9.75
N ARG A 353 -4.90 19.18 9.56
CA ARG A 353 -5.67 19.41 8.33
C ARG A 353 -5.86 20.89 8.02
N ASN A 354 -6.12 21.72 9.05
CA ASN A 354 -6.35 23.15 8.86
C ASN A 354 -5.09 23.87 8.38
N TRP A 355 -3.95 23.61 8.98
CA TRP A 355 -2.72 24.24 8.53
C TRP A 355 -2.34 23.81 7.11
N ARG A 356 -2.46 22.52 6.80
CA ARG A 356 -2.22 22.01 5.45
C ARG A 356 -3.25 22.51 4.44
N GLY A 357 -4.47 22.76 4.88
CA GLY A 357 -5.53 23.38 4.08
C GLY A 357 -5.12 24.73 3.50
N GLN A 358 -4.39 25.57 4.28
CA GLN A 358 -3.84 26.82 3.75
C GLN A 358 -2.87 26.61 2.60
N VAL A 359 -1.95 25.66 2.77
CA VAL A 359 -0.98 25.35 1.72
C VAL A 359 -1.71 24.89 0.47
N ARG A 360 -2.67 23.98 0.64
CA ARG A 360 -3.49 23.41 -0.46
C ARG A 360 -4.30 24.47 -1.21
N SER A 361 -4.88 25.45 -0.51
CA SER A 361 -5.66 26.52 -1.17
C SER A 361 -4.80 27.45 -2.04
N LEU A 362 -3.50 27.45 -1.86
CA LEU A 362 -2.56 28.31 -2.58
C LEU A 362 -1.77 27.60 -3.67
N VAL A 363 -1.81 26.24 -3.75
CA VAL A 363 -1.09 25.49 -4.77
C VAL A 363 -1.90 25.38 -6.06
N ASN A 364 -1.20 25.42 -7.18
CA ASN A 364 -1.74 25.19 -8.50
C ASN A 364 -1.13 23.94 -9.12
N GLY A 365 -1.91 23.19 -9.86
CA GLY A 365 -1.43 21.99 -10.57
C GLY A 365 -2.60 21.09 -11.00
N VAL A 366 -2.38 20.23 -11.99
CA VAL A 366 -3.38 19.26 -12.48
C VAL A 366 -2.95 17.83 -12.17
N LYS A 367 -1.65 17.52 -12.36
CA LYS A 367 -1.06 16.20 -12.09
C LYS A 367 0.04 16.24 -11.05
N VAL A 368 0.70 17.40 -10.94
CA VAL A 368 1.79 17.64 -10.00
C VAL A 368 1.56 19.03 -9.40
N TYR A 369 1.54 19.10 -8.09
CA TYR A 369 1.34 20.33 -7.33
C TYR A 369 2.69 20.86 -6.87
N SER A 370 2.95 22.15 -7.12
CA SER A 370 4.18 22.81 -6.70
C SER A 370 3.96 23.67 -5.46
N ILE A 371 4.70 23.38 -4.41
CA ILE A 371 4.71 24.13 -3.15
C ILE A 371 5.95 25.02 -3.16
N THR A 372 5.76 26.33 -3.36
CA THR A 372 6.88 27.27 -3.42
C THR A 372 7.22 27.82 -2.04
N GLN A 373 8.45 28.34 -1.89
CA GLN A 373 8.83 29.06 -0.69
C GLN A 373 7.93 30.28 -0.43
N THR A 374 7.40 30.91 -1.48
CA THR A 374 6.45 32.04 -1.37
C THR A 374 5.15 31.60 -0.74
N ILE A 375 4.59 30.43 -1.16
CA ILE A 375 3.40 29.85 -0.55
C ILE A 375 3.64 29.61 0.94
N LEU A 376 4.70 28.88 1.31
CA LEU A 376 5.00 28.63 2.73
C LEU A 376 5.19 29.90 3.54
N LYS A 377 5.86 30.92 2.99
CA LYS A 377 6.06 32.21 3.66
C LYS A 377 4.77 32.97 3.92
N SER A 378 3.74 32.77 3.12
CA SER A 378 2.45 33.47 3.22
C SER A 378 1.48 32.89 4.25
N VAL A 379 1.63 31.59 4.60
CA VAL A 379 0.70 30.92 5.51
C VAL A 379 0.82 31.39 6.97
N TYR A 380 -0.27 31.26 7.71
CA TYR A 380 -0.31 31.60 9.12
C TYR A 380 0.07 30.45 10.03
N VAL A 381 0.60 30.77 11.18
CA VAL A 381 0.99 29.85 12.25
C VAL A 381 0.31 30.33 13.54
N VAL A 382 -0.47 29.47 14.15
CA VAL A 382 -1.16 29.72 15.42
C VAL A 382 -0.18 29.44 16.56
N LEU A 383 -0.05 30.34 17.50
CA LEU A 383 0.95 30.29 18.57
C LEU A 383 0.33 30.54 19.94
N PRO A 384 0.15 29.49 20.75
CA PRO A 384 -0.08 29.60 22.19
C PRO A 384 1.11 30.24 22.91
N PRO A 385 0.96 30.65 24.18
CA PRO A 385 2.11 30.85 25.08
C PRO A 385 3.02 29.64 25.13
N ILE A 386 4.32 29.82 25.33
CA ILE A 386 5.34 28.73 25.25
C ILE A 386 5.02 27.58 26.20
N GLU A 387 4.57 27.87 27.43
CA GLU A 387 4.21 26.84 28.40
C GLU A 387 3.03 25.98 27.91
N GLU A 388 2.06 26.59 27.24
CA GLU A 388 0.93 25.89 26.65
C GLU A 388 1.34 25.09 25.43
N GLN A 389 2.28 25.60 24.60
CA GLN A 389 2.87 24.83 23.50
C GLN A 389 3.54 23.54 24.01
N LEU A 390 4.29 23.61 25.12
CA LEU A 390 4.92 22.46 25.76
C LEU A 390 3.86 21.45 26.24
N SER A 391 2.84 21.92 26.94
CA SER A 391 1.75 21.08 27.44
C SER A 391 0.98 20.40 26.31
N ILE A 392 0.69 21.12 25.22
CA ILE A 392 0.03 20.56 24.03
C ILE A 392 0.93 19.52 23.37
N ALA A 393 2.22 19.80 23.20
CA ALA A 393 3.17 18.87 22.60
C ALA A 393 3.28 17.58 23.40
N GLU A 394 3.39 17.68 24.73
CA GLU A 394 3.43 16.52 25.61
C GLU A 394 2.14 15.69 25.56
N TYR A 395 0.98 16.35 25.65
CA TYR A 395 -0.32 15.69 25.50
C TYR A 395 -0.43 14.93 24.18
N LEU A 396 -0.05 15.56 23.07
CA LEU A 396 -0.12 14.96 21.74
C LEU A 396 0.89 13.82 21.58
N ASN A 397 2.10 13.94 22.12
CA ASN A 397 3.09 12.87 22.11
C ASN A 397 2.53 11.59 22.75
N VAL A 398 1.86 11.73 23.92
CA VAL A 398 1.25 10.59 24.61
C VAL A 398 0.04 10.05 23.82
N LYS A 399 -0.89 10.90 23.41
CA LYS A 399 -2.14 10.47 22.75
C LYS A 399 -1.91 9.89 21.37
N VAL A 400 -1.12 10.58 20.54
CA VAL A 400 -0.77 10.13 19.18
C VAL A 400 0.10 8.88 19.25
N GLY A 401 1.10 8.85 20.13
CA GLY A 401 1.95 7.68 20.31
C GLY A 401 1.17 6.42 20.73
N ASN A 402 0.14 6.56 21.57
CA ASN A 402 -0.74 5.44 21.93
C ASN A 402 -1.59 4.97 20.76
N ILE A 403 -2.08 5.89 19.91
CA ILE A 403 -2.83 5.52 18.71
C ILE A 403 -1.92 4.82 17.71
N ASP A 404 -0.72 5.34 17.46
CA ASP A 404 0.24 4.74 16.52
C ASP A 404 0.66 3.32 16.95
N LYS A 405 0.86 3.09 18.25
CA LYS A 405 1.11 1.74 18.80
C LYS A 405 -0.07 0.79 18.54
N LYS A 406 -1.32 1.27 18.70
CA LYS A 406 -2.52 0.47 18.41
C LYS A 406 -2.62 0.13 16.92
N ILE A 407 -2.40 1.11 16.04
CA ILE A 407 -2.41 0.90 14.60
C ILE A 407 -1.37 -0.17 14.23
N LYS A 408 -0.14 -0.05 14.72
CA LYS A 408 0.93 -1.03 14.47
C LYS A 408 0.57 -2.45 14.95
N SER A 409 -0.08 -2.54 16.11
CA SER A 409 -0.57 -3.84 16.62
C SER A 409 -1.64 -4.45 15.70
N ILE A 410 -2.55 -3.63 15.18
CA ILE A 410 -3.60 -4.06 14.25
C ILE A 410 -2.99 -4.49 12.91
N GLU A 411 -2.03 -3.74 12.37
CA GLU A 411 -1.30 -4.11 11.15
C GLU A 411 -0.61 -5.47 11.28
N ASN A 412 0.07 -5.71 12.40
CA ASN A 412 0.69 -6.99 12.70
C ASN A 412 -0.36 -8.11 12.78
N TYR A 413 -1.52 -7.85 13.39
CA TYR A 413 -2.62 -8.82 13.48
C TYR A 413 -3.20 -9.15 12.10
N ILE A 414 -3.38 -8.15 11.23
CA ILE A 414 -3.79 -8.37 9.83
C ILE A 414 -2.78 -9.28 9.11
N SER A 415 -1.48 -9.03 9.27
CA SER A 415 -0.43 -9.85 8.68
C SER A 415 -0.51 -11.31 9.14
N LEU A 416 -0.72 -11.54 10.44
CA LEU A 416 -0.91 -12.88 11.00
C LEU A 416 -2.18 -13.58 10.48
N LEU A 417 -3.28 -12.84 10.29
CA LEU A 417 -4.51 -13.38 9.70
C LEU A 417 -4.29 -13.80 8.24
N GLN A 418 -3.56 -13.00 7.47
CA GLN A 418 -3.20 -13.32 6.07
C GLN A 418 -2.32 -14.57 6.00
N GLU A 419 -1.31 -14.66 6.85
CA GLU A 419 -0.45 -15.85 6.95
C GLU A 419 -1.26 -17.09 7.33
N ARG A 420 -2.12 -16.99 8.35
CA ARG A 420 -3.00 -18.08 8.77
C ARG A 420 -3.91 -18.54 7.65
N LYS A 421 -4.47 -17.60 6.87
CA LYS A 421 -5.30 -17.94 5.70
C LYS A 421 -4.52 -18.79 4.71
N GLN A 422 -3.29 -18.40 4.40
CA GLN A 422 -2.42 -19.13 3.49
C GLN A 422 -2.11 -20.54 4.01
N ILE A 423 -1.76 -20.66 5.29
CA ILE A 423 -1.47 -21.97 5.92
C ILE A 423 -2.69 -22.89 5.83
N ILE A 424 -3.88 -22.39 6.15
CA ILE A 424 -5.12 -23.19 6.10
C ILE A 424 -5.38 -23.68 4.68
N ILE A 425 -5.30 -22.79 3.67
CA ILE A 425 -5.47 -23.17 2.26
C ILE A 425 -4.44 -24.26 1.90
N ASN A 426 -3.16 -24.02 2.19
CA ASN A 426 -2.09 -24.94 1.87
C ASN A 426 -2.29 -26.33 2.46
N ASP A 427 -2.59 -26.40 3.76
CA ASP A 427 -2.71 -27.68 4.48
C ASP A 427 -3.93 -28.47 4.04
N VAL A 428 -5.01 -27.78 3.70
CA VAL A 428 -6.26 -28.44 3.27
C VAL A 428 -6.19 -28.90 1.82
N VAL A 429 -5.72 -28.05 0.88
CA VAL A 429 -5.66 -28.46 -0.55
C VAL A 429 -4.58 -29.49 -0.83
N THR A 430 -3.58 -29.63 0.04
CA THR A 430 -2.53 -30.66 -0.08
C THR A 430 -2.87 -31.96 0.66
N GLY A 431 -4.00 -32.00 1.38
CA GLY A 431 -4.40 -33.18 2.14
C GLY A 431 -3.62 -33.40 3.44
N LYS A 432 -2.86 -32.42 3.92
CA LYS A 432 -2.22 -32.51 5.24
C LYS A 432 -3.23 -32.49 6.39
N VAL A 433 -4.36 -31.89 6.12
CA VAL A 433 -5.47 -31.71 7.07
C VAL A 433 -6.76 -32.23 6.46
N LYS A 434 -7.43 -33.14 7.17
CA LYS A 434 -8.75 -33.66 6.84
C LYS A 434 -9.83 -32.71 7.33
N VAL A 435 -10.78 -32.33 6.46
CA VAL A 435 -11.89 -31.41 6.77
C VAL A 435 -13.24 -32.09 6.88
N ILE A 436 -13.32 -33.37 6.52
CA ILE A 436 -14.51 -34.23 6.60
C ILE A 436 -14.26 -35.34 7.60
#